data_06305597495b37d3a4e0a3db6062f92d
#
_entry.id   06305597495b37d3a4e0a3db6062f92d
#
_cell.length_a   1.000
_cell.length_b   1.000
_cell.length_c   1.000
_cell.angle_alpha   90.00
_cell.angle_beta   90.00
_cell.angle_gamma   90.00
#
_symmetry.space_group_name_H-M   'P 1'
#
loop_
_entity.id
_entity.type
_entity.pdbx_description
1 polymer ?
#
loop_
_entity_poly.entity_id
_entity_poly.type
_entity_poly.pdbx_seq_one_letter_code
_entity_poly.pdbx_strand_id
1 'polypeptide(L)'
;MSSPLPFVHASELAREVPEKRWLLEGLWAASGVGLLGGCPKVGKSWLGLEMAVSVASGTPCLGAFAPSGRGRALIYMAEDADPVVRERLESLCRYHRVRLEDIELFVITVAALRIDIPDEQQRLSETMARLKPTMLL
;
A
#
# COMPACT_ATOMS: atom_id res chain seq x y z
N MET A 1 -28.04 15.28 14.62
CA MET A 1 -28.29 16.26 13.53
C MET A 1 -27.09 16.19 12.59
N SER A 2 -27.32 15.92 11.32
CA SER A 2 -26.25 15.99 10.32
C SER A 2 -25.97 17.46 9.98
N SER A 3 -24.73 17.90 10.14
CA SER A 3 -24.29 19.20 9.63
C SER A 3 -24.27 19.16 8.10
N PRO A 4 -24.66 20.23 7.39
CA PRO A 4 -24.53 20.28 5.94
C PRO A 4 -23.07 20.12 5.53
N LEU A 5 -22.85 19.56 4.35
CA LEU A 5 -21.50 19.45 3.79
C LEU A 5 -20.88 20.84 3.63
N PRO A 6 -19.59 21.02 3.96
CA PRO A 6 -18.90 22.28 3.71
C PRO A 6 -18.82 22.57 2.22
N PHE A 7 -19.11 23.79 1.84
CA PHE A 7 -18.99 24.26 0.46
C PHE A 7 -18.41 25.66 0.42
N VAL A 8 -17.74 25.97 -0.67
CA VAL A 8 -17.21 27.32 -0.95
C VAL A 8 -17.56 27.69 -2.40
N HIS A 9 -17.56 29.00 -2.67
CA HIS A 9 -17.69 29.44 -4.06
C HIS A 9 -16.43 29.02 -4.85
N ALA A 10 -16.58 28.69 -6.13
CA ALA A 10 -15.47 28.20 -6.95
C ALA A 10 -14.27 29.16 -7.02
N SER A 11 -14.52 30.48 -6.93
CA SER A 11 -13.46 31.49 -6.89
C SER A 11 -12.61 31.48 -5.62
N GLU A 12 -13.06 30.81 -4.56
CA GLU A 12 -12.39 30.69 -3.27
C GLU A 12 -11.49 29.45 -3.20
N LEU A 13 -11.54 28.59 -4.23
CA LEU A 13 -10.64 27.44 -4.31
C LEU A 13 -9.18 27.91 -4.39
N ALA A 14 -8.32 27.22 -3.64
CA ALA A 14 -6.89 27.51 -3.64
C ALA A 14 -6.31 27.43 -5.06
N ARG A 15 -5.51 28.44 -5.43
CA ARG A 15 -4.81 28.49 -6.74
C ARG A 15 -3.49 27.74 -6.73
N GLU A 16 -2.94 27.52 -5.55
CA GLU A 16 -1.69 26.81 -5.40
C GLU A 16 -1.91 25.30 -5.49
N VAL A 17 -1.13 24.65 -6.36
CA VAL A 17 -1.11 23.18 -6.43
C VAL A 17 -0.28 22.70 -5.25
N PRO A 18 -0.85 21.89 -4.32
CA PRO A 18 -0.07 21.33 -3.24
C PRO A 18 1.14 20.57 -3.79
N GLU A 19 2.29 20.71 -3.14
CA GLU A 19 3.47 19.95 -3.49
C GLU A 19 3.13 18.45 -3.51
N LYS A 20 3.42 17.78 -4.63
CA LYS A 20 3.16 16.34 -4.77
C LYS A 20 4.02 15.59 -3.76
N ARG A 21 3.36 14.94 -2.82
CA ARG A 21 4.03 13.98 -1.94
C ARG A 21 3.98 12.59 -2.59
N TRP A 22 5.11 11.92 -2.62
CA TRP A 22 5.24 10.60 -3.20
C TRP A 22 5.41 9.54 -2.11
N LEU A 23 4.77 8.39 -2.29
CA LEU A 23 5.10 7.16 -1.59
C LEU A 23 6.29 6.48 -2.29
N LEU A 24 6.19 6.38 -3.61
CA LEU A 24 7.25 5.95 -4.53
C LEU A 24 7.38 7.03 -5.60
N GLU A 25 8.49 7.72 -5.64
CA GLU A 25 8.69 8.90 -6.47
C GLU A 25 8.48 8.60 -7.96
N GLY A 26 7.56 9.31 -8.59
CA GLY A 26 7.21 9.14 -9.98
C GLY A 26 6.29 7.95 -10.29
N LEU A 27 5.98 7.11 -9.31
CA LEU A 27 5.13 5.93 -9.50
C LEU A 27 3.80 6.00 -8.74
N TRP A 28 3.87 6.32 -7.44
CA TRP A 28 2.67 6.29 -6.58
C TRP A 28 2.66 7.45 -5.60
N ALA A 29 1.56 8.19 -5.57
CA ALA A 29 1.40 9.31 -4.66
C ALA A 29 1.15 8.87 -3.22
N ALA A 30 1.68 9.59 -2.25
CA ALA A 30 1.34 9.44 -0.85
C ALA A 30 -0.13 9.80 -0.63
N SER A 31 -0.80 9.09 0.30
CA SER A 31 -2.24 9.26 0.57
C SER A 31 -3.13 9.05 -0.66
N GLY A 32 -2.62 8.39 -1.68
CA GLY A 32 -3.37 8.05 -2.90
C GLY A 32 -4.00 6.68 -2.82
N VAL A 33 -5.18 6.54 -3.45
CA VAL A 33 -5.82 5.25 -3.72
C VAL A 33 -5.73 4.98 -5.20
N GLY A 34 -5.40 3.76 -5.58
CA GLY A 34 -5.28 3.39 -6.98
C GLY A 34 -5.55 1.92 -7.24
N LEU A 35 -5.58 1.58 -8.50
CA LEU A 35 -5.80 0.23 -8.99
C LEU A 35 -4.63 -0.23 -9.86
N LEU A 36 -4.18 -1.46 -9.60
CA LEU A 36 -3.23 -2.16 -10.44
C LEU A 36 -3.99 -3.16 -11.32
N GLY A 37 -4.35 -2.72 -12.52
CA GLY A 37 -5.14 -3.50 -13.47
C GLY A 37 -4.32 -4.14 -14.58
N GLY A 38 -4.82 -5.24 -15.13
CA GLY A 38 -4.21 -5.93 -16.27
C GLY A 38 -4.74 -7.34 -16.45
N CYS A 39 -4.40 -7.99 -17.57
CA CYS A 39 -4.77 -9.36 -17.84
C CYS A 39 -4.24 -10.34 -16.78
N PRO A 40 -4.82 -11.52 -16.65
CA PRO A 40 -4.26 -12.58 -15.78
C PRO A 40 -2.80 -12.87 -16.12
N LYS A 41 -2.00 -13.18 -15.10
CA LYS A 41 -0.58 -13.60 -15.22
C LYS A 41 0.39 -12.58 -15.83
N VAL A 42 0.04 -11.29 -15.86
CA VAL A 42 0.96 -10.23 -16.32
C VAL A 42 1.89 -9.69 -15.22
N GLY A 43 1.85 -10.25 -14.00
CA GLY A 43 2.73 -9.86 -12.92
C GLY A 43 2.19 -8.80 -11.96
N LYS A 44 0.87 -8.53 -11.94
CA LYS A 44 0.25 -7.55 -11.02
C LYS A 44 0.61 -7.81 -9.56
N SER A 45 0.45 -9.05 -9.10
CA SER A 45 0.77 -9.43 -7.71
C SER A 45 2.26 -9.22 -7.39
N TRP A 46 3.14 -9.54 -8.33
CA TRP A 46 4.57 -9.28 -8.18
C TRP A 46 4.88 -7.79 -8.06
N LEU A 47 4.26 -6.96 -8.89
CA LEU A 47 4.46 -5.52 -8.82
C LEU A 47 3.92 -4.95 -7.50
N GLY A 48 2.75 -5.38 -7.05
CA GLY A 48 2.21 -4.97 -5.74
C GLY A 48 3.12 -5.35 -4.57
N LEU A 49 3.63 -6.57 -4.55
CA LEU A 49 4.58 -7.04 -3.54
C LEU A 49 5.92 -6.31 -3.64
N GLU A 50 6.41 -6.03 -4.84
CA GLU A 50 7.63 -5.23 -5.09
C GLU A 50 7.49 -3.82 -4.50
N MET A 51 6.35 -3.17 -4.71
CA MET A 51 6.06 -1.87 -4.10
C MET A 51 6.06 -1.95 -2.57
N ALA A 52 5.44 -2.99 -2.00
CA ALA A 52 5.41 -3.19 -0.55
C ALA A 52 6.80 -3.42 0.05
N VAL A 53 7.63 -4.24 -0.58
CA VAL A 53 9.03 -4.48 -0.15
C VAL A 53 9.86 -3.20 -0.29
N SER A 54 9.69 -2.45 -1.36
CA SER A 54 10.36 -1.15 -1.56
C SER A 54 10.02 -0.17 -0.43
N VAL A 55 8.75 0.00 -0.11
CA VAL A 55 8.30 0.87 0.99
C VAL A 55 8.85 0.40 2.33
N ALA A 56 8.77 -0.90 2.62
CA ALA A 56 9.22 -1.45 3.89
C ALA A 56 10.74 -1.46 4.06
N SER A 57 11.49 -1.61 2.99
CA SER A 57 12.95 -1.63 2.99
C SER A 57 13.61 -0.25 2.82
N GLY A 58 12.88 0.71 2.25
CA GLY A 58 13.43 2.01 1.89
C GLY A 58 14.33 1.98 0.66
N THR A 59 14.26 0.91 -0.14
CA THR A 59 15.07 0.73 -1.36
C THR A 59 14.22 0.97 -2.61
N PRO A 60 14.80 1.43 -3.74
CA PRO A 60 14.03 1.78 -4.93
C PRO A 60 13.20 0.64 -5.49
N CYS A 61 11.94 0.92 -5.79
CA CYS A 61 11.04 0.00 -6.50
C CYS A 61 11.50 -0.16 -7.95
N LEU A 62 11.62 -1.39 -8.42
CA LEU A 62 12.16 -1.73 -9.74
C LEU A 62 13.52 -1.08 -10.05
N GLY A 63 14.29 -0.74 -9.03
CA GLY A 63 15.56 -0.05 -9.15
C GLY A 63 15.48 1.41 -9.64
N ALA A 64 14.28 1.99 -9.78
CA ALA A 64 14.07 3.29 -10.40
C ALA A 64 13.22 4.26 -9.57
N PHE A 65 12.24 3.77 -8.82
CA PHE A 65 11.27 4.61 -8.11
C PHE A 65 11.57 4.62 -6.61
N ALA A 66 12.23 5.68 -6.16
CA ALA A 66 12.65 5.80 -4.77
C ALA A 66 11.45 5.99 -3.83
N PRO A 67 11.37 5.24 -2.71
CA PRO A 67 10.42 5.53 -1.66
C PRO A 67 10.80 6.83 -0.94
N SER A 68 9.80 7.53 -0.39
CA SER A 68 10.02 8.77 0.36
C SER A 68 10.71 8.55 1.71
N GLY A 69 10.97 7.32 2.07
CA GLY A 69 11.62 6.87 3.29
C GLY A 69 11.25 5.43 3.58
N ARG A 70 11.86 4.85 4.59
CA ARG A 70 11.50 3.54 5.10
C ARG A 70 10.17 3.62 5.84
N GLY A 71 9.21 2.80 5.45
CA GLY A 71 7.86 2.79 6.01
C GLY A 71 7.42 1.42 6.47
N ARG A 72 6.14 1.32 6.75
CA ARG A 72 5.47 0.07 7.14
C ARG A 72 4.46 -0.29 6.06
N ALA A 73 4.51 -1.51 5.54
CA ALA A 73 3.56 -2.02 4.56
C ALA A 73 2.65 -3.08 5.19
N LEU A 74 1.36 -2.99 4.90
CA LEU A 74 0.36 -4.00 5.23
C LEU A 74 -0.22 -4.55 3.93
N ILE A 75 -0.21 -5.86 3.76
CA ILE A 75 -0.71 -6.51 2.55
C ILE A 75 -1.81 -7.52 2.85
N TYR A 76 -2.75 -7.66 1.92
CA TYR A 76 -3.74 -8.72 1.88
C TYR A 76 -3.74 -9.36 0.49
N MET A 77 -3.45 -10.67 0.46
CA MET A 77 -3.39 -11.46 -0.78
C MET A 77 -4.48 -12.52 -0.76
N ALA A 78 -5.62 -12.20 -1.38
CA ALA A 78 -6.82 -13.04 -1.34
C ALA A 78 -6.69 -14.34 -2.13
N GLU A 79 -5.88 -14.36 -3.17
CA GLU A 79 -5.82 -15.47 -4.15
C GLU A 79 -4.67 -16.45 -3.88
N ASP A 80 -3.65 -16.03 -3.16
CA ASP A 80 -2.44 -16.83 -2.96
C ASP A 80 -2.38 -17.42 -1.54
N ALA A 81 -1.93 -18.65 -1.41
CA ALA A 81 -1.66 -19.27 -0.11
C ALA A 81 -0.42 -18.64 0.56
N ASP A 82 -0.42 -18.58 1.89
CA ASP A 82 0.66 -17.97 2.68
C ASP A 82 2.08 -18.43 2.29
N PRO A 83 2.36 -19.74 2.03
CA PRO A 83 3.69 -20.16 1.60
C PRO A 83 4.11 -19.56 0.26
N VAL A 84 3.19 -19.36 -0.67
CA VAL A 84 3.47 -18.74 -1.98
C VAL A 84 3.79 -17.25 -1.81
N VAL A 85 3.01 -16.56 -0.98
CA VAL A 85 3.26 -15.14 -0.65
C VAL A 85 4.63 -15.00 0.00
N ARG A 86 4.95 -15.85 0.96
CA ARG A 86 6.24 -15.85 1.65
C ARG A 86 7.41 -16.06 0.69
N GLU A 87 7.35 -17.05 -0.18
CA GLU A 87 8.39 -17.33 -1.17
C GLU A 87 8.65 -16.14 -2.09
N ARG A 88 7.57 -15.49 -2.56
CA ARG A 88 7.67 -14.27 -3.38
C ARG A 88 8.32 -13.12 -2.62
N LEU A 89 7.91 -12.89 -1.37
CA LEU A 89 8.50 -11.85 -0.53
C LEU A 89 9.98 -12.10 -0.27
N GLU A 90 10.37 -13.34 0.05
CA GLU A 90 11.77 -13.71 0.24
C GLU A 90 12.60 -13.51 -1.05
N SER A 91 12.01 -13.79 -2.21
CA SER A 91 12.66 -13.55 -3.50
C SER A 91 12.89 -12.06 -3.77
N LEU A 92 11.87 -11.23 -3.50
CA LEU A 92 11.98 -9.77 -3.62
C LEU A 92 12.98 -9.20 -2.61
N CYS A 93 12.97 -9.68 -1.38
CA CYS A 93 13.93 -9.27 -0.36
C CYS A 93 15.37 -9.56 -0.78
N ARG A 94 15.64 -10.72 -1.42
CA ARG A 94 16.96 -11.01 -1.98
C ARG A 94 17.36 -10.02 -3.07
N TYR A 95 16.42 -9.64 -3.95
CA TYR A 95 16.66 -8.62 -4.97
C TYR A 95 17.00 -7.27 -4.34
N HIS A 96 16.26 -6.87 -3.31
CA HIS A 96 16.49 -5.64 -2.56
C HIS A 96 17.67 -5.71 -1.58
N ARG A 97 18.33 -6.87 -1.45
CA ARG A 97 19.46 -7.12 -0.52
C ARG A 97 19.09 -6.83 0.94
N VAL A 98 17.89 -7.17 1.32
CA VAL A 98 17.38 -7.07 2.70
C VAL A 98 16.88 -8.44 3.16
N ARG A 99 16.75 -8.61 4.47
CA ARG A 99 16.13 -9.79 5.05
C ARG A 99 14.67 -9.49 5.38
N LEU A 100 13.80 -10.47 5.19
CA LEU A 100 12.37 -10.30 5.48
C LEU A 100 12.12 -9.95 6.95
N GLU A 101 12.95 -10.47 7.84
CA GLU A 101 12.87 -10.23 9.29
C GLU A 101 13.25 -8.79 9.68
N ASP A 102 13.98 -8.08 8.85
CA ASP A 102 14.52 -6.75 9.14
C ASP A 102 13.63 -5.62 8.61
N ILE A 103 12.50 -5.94 7.94
CA ILE A 103 11.58 -4.96 7.38
C ILE A 103 10.21 -5.03 8.05
N GLU A 104 9.54 -3.88 8.14
CA GLU A 104 8.20 -3.80 8.70
C GLU A 104 7.13 -4.07 7.63
N LEU A 105 7.00 -5.33 7.23
CA LEU A 105 6.00 -5.80 6.28
C LEU A 105 5.09 -6.82 6.96
N PHE A 106 3.80 -6.55 6.97
CA PHE A 106 2.78 -7.34 7.65
C PHE A 106 1.76 -7.87 6.65
N VAL A 107 1.22 -9.05 6.93
CA VAL A 107 0.26 -9.74 6.08
C VAL A 107 -1.02 -10.00 6.86
N ILE A 108 -2.15 -9.63 6.29
CA ILE A 108 -3.46 -10.02 6.80
C ILE A 108 -3.71 -11.45 6.36
N THR A 109 -3.93 -12.36 7.32
CA THR A 109 -4.03 -13.82 7.07
C THR A 109 -5.45 -14.36 7.13
N VAL A 110 -6.48 -13.49 7.19
CA VAL A 110 -7.87 -13.95 7.14
C VAL A 110 -8.21 -14.54 5.78
N ALA A 111 -9.01 -15.60 5.76
CA ALA A 111 -9.36 -16.30 4.52
C ALA A 111 -10.17 -15.43 3.54
N ALA A 112 -10.98 -14.52 4.06
CA ALA A 112 -11.72 -13.54 3.27
C ALA A 112 -11.80 -12.21 4.02
N LEU A 113 -11.69 -11.11 3.31
CA LEU A 113 -11.88 -9.77 3.82
C LEU A 113 -12.89 -9.04 2.90
N ARG A 114 -14.03 -8.70 3.46
CA ARG A 114 -15.11 -8.05 2.72
C ARG A 114 -15.27 -6.61 3.20
N ILE A 115 -14.77 -5.69 2.40
CA ILE A 115 -14.82 -4.24 2.72
C ILE A 115 -16.22 -3.62 2.55
N ASP A 116 -17.20 -4.39 2.05
CA ASP A 116 -18.62 -4.02 1.99
C ASP A 116 -19.39 -4.37 3.28
N ILE A 117 -18.78 -5.09 4.22
CA ILE A 117 -19.36 -5.46 5.51
C ILE A 117 -18.87 -4.49 6.59
N PRO A 118 -19.77 -3.78 7.30
CA PRO A 118 -19.39 -2.78 8.31
C PRO A 118 -18.45 -3.30 9.41
N ASP A 119 -18.69 -4.50 9.93
CA ASP A 119 -17.86 -5.09 10.97
C ASP A 119 -16.43 -5.36 10.47
N GLU A 120 -16.27 -5.79 9.22
CA GLU A 120 -14.96 -6.03 8.63
C GLU A 120 -14.24 -4.73 8.28
N GLN A 121 -14.97 -3.69 7.87
CA GLN A 121 -14.43 -2.34 7.72
C GLN A 121 -13.89 -1.82 9.04
N GLN A 122 -14.61 -2.02 10.14
CA GLN A 122 -14.17 -1.60 11.45
C GLN A 122 -12.91 -2.34 11.88
N ARG A 123 -12.88 -3.66 11.73
CA ARG A 123 -11.69 -4.49 12.03
C ARG A 123 -10.47 -4.05 11.22
N LEU A 124 -10.64 -3.75 9.94
CA LEU A 124 -9.57 -3.22 9.10
C LEU A 124 -9.11 -1.85 9.61
N SER A 125 -10.04 -0.95 9.92
CA SER A 125 -9.73 0.38 10.47
C SER A 125 -8.97 0.30 11.79
N GLU A 126 -9.33 -0.61 12.69
CA GLU A 126 -8.62 -0.85 13.95
C GLU A 126 -7.20 -1.40 13.70
N THR A 127 -7.05 -2.30 12.73
CA THR A 127 -5.74 -2.82 12.31
C THR A 127 -4.85 -1.70 11.75
N MET A 128 -5.42 -0.85 10.89
CA MET A 128 -4.73 0.32 10.34
C MET A 128 -4.33 1.32 11.44
N ALA A 129 -5.21 1.60 12.38
CA ALA A 129 -4.93 2.49 13.51
C ALA A 129 -3.83 1.96 14.41
N ARG A 130 -3.75 0.64 14.60
CA ARG A 130 -2.74 -0.03 15.41
C ARG A 130 -1.37 -0.09 14.74
N LEU A 131 -1.33 -0.49 13.47
CA LEU A 131 -0.08 -0.65 12.70
C LEU A 131 0.41 0.67 12.11
N LYS A 132 -0.49 1.58 11.78
CA LYS A 132 -0.20 2.86 11.08
C LYS A 132 0.69 2.65 9.84
N PRO A 133 0.29 1.78 8.92
CA PRO A 133 1.10 1.54 7.72
C PRO A 133 1.08 2.76 6.81
N THR A 134 2.15 2.95 6.08
CA THR A 134 2.23 3.96 5.00
C THR A 134 1.70 3.43 3.68
N MET A 135 1.57 2.11 3.55
CA MET A 135 1.01 1.44 2.38
C MET A 135 0.11 0.29 2.82
N LEU A 136 -1.05 0.19 2.17
CA LEU A 136 -1.95 -0.96 2.20
C LEU A 136 -2.13 -1.50 0.78
N LEU A 137 -1.84 -2.78 0.59
CA LEU A 137 -2.06 -3.52 -0.67
C LEU A 137 -3.17 -4.54 -0.47
#